data_140d11bc6ee66085eae3cb736266788d
#
_entry.id   140d11bc6ee66085eae3cb736266788d
#
_cell.length_a   1.000
_cell.length_b   1.000
_cell.length_c   1.000
_cell.angle_alpha   90.00
_cell.angle_beta   90.00
_cell.angle_gamma   90.00
#
_symmetry.space_group_name_H-M   'P 1'
#
loop_
_entity.id
_entity.type
_entity.pdbx_description
1 polymer ?
#
loop_
_entity_poly.entity_id
_entity_poly.type
_entity_poly.pdbx_seq_one_letter_code
_entity_poly.pdbx_strand_id
1 'polypeptide(L)'
;MDDSRNIKILIVDDEKGLRTGTKRLLESEGYQVECAENGTDGIKAGSSKEFDLALIDLKMPDVDGIKVMKEILKVHPDTICIIATAFASYETAIESTKYGAFSYIPKPFTPDELLHQLEQAYSRRELLLEKEKWTKEREERLLEVAFEKTRLNTIINSTSDGLLVVNKNGEAVLFNPSALKFLKLENLVVEEQIMDKLHPEIAELINKFLKNRTFEKKSYSTQIEMEPDQKLFVEATSSPVPHPDGTLAGVVVVLKDITELKKIELLKSQFVSMVSHELKAPIAAVYGYLKLFSDSTIQLTENQKQNYITRSQIRLEGLLKMVNDLLDISRMEMKTVNREIKEIDLCEIIKSISELYQLEIKKKCLQLEIKVQEGTHFLHADKDEITRLITNLLTNAIKYNRIGGKIEINVLSSNRYIVVEVKDSGIGMKPEEKAKLFTEFFRAKNESTKNIGGTGLGLSIVSRIVDSYSGKIEVESEYGNGSSFKVFLPIEIGHSA
;
A
#
# COMPACT_ATOMS: atom_id res chain seq x y z
N MET A 1 29.46 -26.36 46.80
CA MET A 1 30.74 -27.04 47.02
C MET A 1 30.98 -27.95 45.80
N ASP A 2 31.58 -27.45 44.73
CA ASP A 2 32.28 -28.27 43.72
C ASP A 2 32.78 -27.49 42.49
N ASP A 3 32.99 -26.17 42.64
CA ASP A 3 33.41 -25.31 41.51
C ASP A 3 34.92 -24.96 41.53
N SER A 4 35.67 -25.43 42.55
CA SER A 4 37.13 -25.16 42.69
C SER A 4 38.00 -25.88 41.66
N ARG A 5 37.47 -26.83 40.90
CA ARG A 5 38.24 -27.71 39.99
C ARG A 5 38.77 -27.07 38.71
N ASN A 6 38.40 -25.82 38.39
CA ASN A 6 38.82 -25.20 37.13
C ASN A 6 39.45 -23.80 37.30
N ILE A 7 39.66 -23.33 38.53
CA ILE A 7 40.22 -21.99 38.78
C ILE A 7 41.72 -21.99 38.53
N LYS A 8 42.18 -21.11 37.65
CA LYS A 8 43.61 -20.99 37.29
C LYS A 8 44.31 -19.90 38.09
N ILE A 9 45.33 -20.28 38.78
CA ILE A 9 46.12 -19.37 39.65
C ILE A 9 47.54 -19.27 39.14
N LEU A 10 48.02 -18.05 38.93
CA LEU A 10 49.44 -17.76 38.70
C LEU A 10 50.11 -17.40 40.00
N ILE A 11 51.18 -18.06 40.35
CA ILE A 11 52.05 -17.71 41.49
C ILE A 11 53.34 -17.14 40.96
N VAL A 12 53.66 -15.90 41.33
CA VAL A 12 54.92 -15.24 40.96
C VAL A 12 55.71 -14.93 42.28
N ASP A 13 56.76 -15.66 42.52
CA ASP A 13 57.54 -15.54 43.77
C ASP A 13 58.96 -16.07 43.51
N ASP A 14 59.98 -15.34 43.92
CA ASP A 14 61.40 -15.73 43.75
C ASP A 14 61.84 -16.78 44.75
N GLU A 15 61.17 -16.91 45.90
CA GLU A 15 61.47 -17.88 46.93
C GLU A 15 60.98 -19.29 46.59
N LYS A 16 61.90 -20.18 46.16
CA LYS A 16 61.58 -21.52 45.70
C LYS A 16 60.83 -22.36 46.74
N GLY A 17 61.15 -22.22 48.02
CA GLY A 17 60.51 -22.99 49.11
C GLY A 17 59.04 -22.61 49.25
N LEU A 18 58.76 -21.31 49.34
CA LEU A 18 57.39 -20.77 49.46
C LEU A 18 56.54 -21.06 48.19
N ARG A 19 57.12 -20.79 47.02
CA ARG A 19 56.47 -21.06 45.74
C ARG A 19 56.05 -22.52 45.58
N THR A 20 56.94 -23.46 45.92
CA THR A 20 56.66 -24.90 45.80
C THR A 20 55.67 -25.36 46.87
N GLY A 21 55.76 -24.87 48.08
CA GLY A 21 54.83 -25.15 49.18
C GLY A 21 53.42 -24.64 48.87
N THR A 22 53.30 -23.40 48.43
CA THR A 22 52.01 -22.78 48.00
C THR A 22 51.39 -23.49 46.82
N LYS A 23 52.20 -23.86 45.82
CA LYS A 23 51.71 -24.67 44.68
C LYS A 23 51.13 -25.98 45.14
N ARG A 24 51.81 -26.75 45.95
CA ARG A 24 51.29 -28.04 46.42
C ARG A 24 50.03 -27.91 47.27
N LEU A 25 49.94 -26.90 48.08
CA LEU A 25 48.74 -26.61 48.85
C LEU A 25 47.57 -26.34 47.96
N LEU A 26 47.70 -25.44 46.99
CA LEU A 26 46.59 -25.05 46.11
C LEU A 26 46.19 -26.18 45.13
N GLU A 27 47.17 -26.96 44.64
CA GLU A 27 46.85 -28.15 43.81
C GLU A 27 46.12 -29.22 44.63
N SER A 28 46.42 -29.40 45.95
CA SER A 28 45.71 -30.32 46.83
C SER A 28 44.25 -29.91 47.08
N GLU A 29 43.98 -28.58 47.03
CA GLU A 29 42.61 -28.01 47.13
C GLU A 29 41.87 -27.96 45.77
N GLY A 30 42.52 -28.47 44.69
CA GLY A 30 41.88 -28.58 43.37
C GLY A 30 42.07 -27.42 42.40
N TYR A 31 42.89 -26.42 42.73
CA TYR A 31 43.22 -25.32 41.84
C TYR A 31 44.24 -25.74 40.77
N GLN A 32 44.17 -25.12 39.60
CA GLN A 32 45.18 -25.24 38.55
C GLN A 32 46.26 -24.17 38.74
N VAL A 33 47.46 -24.57 39.06
CA VAL A 33 48.51 -23.62 39.47
C VAL A 33 49.70 -23.62 38.52
N GLU A 34 49.99 -22.45 37.96
CA GLU A 34 51.24 -22.17 37.23
C GLU A 34 52.14 -21.27 38.06
N CYS A 35 53.44 -21.54 38.00
CA CYS A 35 54.43 -20.78 38.80
C CYS A 35 55.42 -20.08 37.88
N ALA A 36 55.81 -18.86 38.28
CA ALA A 36 56.91 -18.10 37.70
C ALA A 36 57.98 -17.84 38.83
N GLU A 37 59.21 -17.90 38.44
CA GLU A 37 60.35 -17.82 39.42
C GLU A 37 60.82 -16.39 39.61
N ASN A 38 60.37 -15.44 38.83
CA ASN A 38 60.75 -14.05 38.86
C ASN A 38 59.66 -13.19 38.19
N GLY A 39 59.77 -11.89 38.33
CA GLY A 39 58.80 -10.97 37.80
C GLY A 39 58.70 -10.97 36.27
N THR A 40 59.83 -11.16 35.58
CA THR A 40 59.88 -11.23 34.09
C THR A 40 59.12 -12.43 33.55
N ASP A 41 59.31 -13.61 34.13
CA ASP A 41 58.56 -14.83 33.79
C ASP A 41 57.09 -14.72 34.18
N GLY A 42 56.79 -14.04 35.34
CA GLY A 42 55.43 -13.74 35.77
C GLY A 42 54.68 -12.90 34.76
N ILE A 43 55.29 -11.83 34.26
CA ILE A 43 54.67 -10.99 33.19
C ILE A 43 54.45 -11.82 31.92
N LYS A 44 55.47 -12.62 31.52
CA LYS A 44 55.36 -13.45 30.32
C LYS A 44 54.21 -14.49 30.42
N ALA A 45 54.14 -15.19 31.55
CA ALA A 45 53.08 -16.16 31.80
C ALA A 45 51.69 -15.51 31.87
N GLY A 46 51.55 -14.45 32.68
CA GLY A 46 50.29 -13.75 32.90
C GLY A 46 49.79 -12.93 31.72
N SER A 47 50.68 -12.57 30.77
CA SER A 47 50.24 -11.91 29.54
C SER A 47 49.94 -12.88 28.39
N SER A 48 50.51 -14.11 28.41
CA SER A 48 50.31 -15.12 27.36
C SER A 48 49.14 -16.05 27.62
N LYS A 49 48.69 -16.17 28.86
CA LYS A 49 47.58 -17.06 29.29
C LYS A 49 46.65 -16.31 30.23
N GLU A 50 45.37 -16.69 30.20
CA GLU A 50 44.38 -16.18 31.13
C GLU A 50 44.40 -16.94 32.44
N PHE A 51 44.50 -16.19 33.54
CA PHE A 51 44.39 -16.69 34.91
C PHE A 51 43.23 -15.99 35.61
N ASP A 52 42.55 -16.74 36.47
CA ASP A 52 41.46 -16.19 37.28
C ASP A 52 42.00 -15.33 38.40
N LEU A 53 43.09 -15.82 39.03
CA LEU A 53 43.75 -15.19 40.14
C LEU A 53 45.26 -15.15 39.92
N ALA A 54 45.95 -14.14 40.48
CA ALA A 54 47.39 -14.08 40.51
C ALA A 54 47.86 -13.73 41.92
N LEU A 55 48.70 -14.58 42.49
CA LEU A 55 49.42 -14.33 43.76
C LEU A 55 50.86 -13.87 43.43
N ILE A 56 51.18 -12.64 43.71
CA ILE A 56 52.44 -12.02 43.25
C ILE A 56 53.25 -11.50 44.44
N ASP A 57 54.49 -11.93 44.54
CA ASP A 57 55.39 -11.34 45.53
C ASP A 57 55.68 -9.87 45.20
N LEU A 58 55.64 -9.02 46.25
CA LEU A 58 55.85 -7.59 46.08
C LEU A 58 57.33 -7.31 45.69
N LYS A 59 58.29 -7.95 46.38
CA LYS A 59 59.74 -7.67 46.20
C LYS A 59 60.44 -8.87 45.58
N MET A 60 60.79 -8.73 44.30
CA MET A 60 61.64 -9.69 43.59
C MET A 60 62.90 -9.02 43.04
N PRO A 61 63.98 -9.78 42.79
CA PRO A 61 65.27 -9.23 42.40
C PRO A 61 65.27 -8.49 41.06
N ASP A 62 64.38 -8.88 40.12
CA ASP A 62 64.35 -8.38 38.75
C ASP A 62 63.28 -7.32 38.51
N VAL A 63 62.01 -7.60 38.86
CA VAL A 63 60.87 -6.73 38.61
C VAL A 63 59.95 -6.68 39.84
N ASP A 64 59.55 -5.48 40.24
CA ASP A 64 58.63 -5.24 41.36
C ASP A 64 57.23 -5.84 41.05
N GLY A 65 56.62 -6.50 42.03
CA GLY A 65 55.32 -7.16 41.90
C GLY A 65 54.18 -6.26 41.47
N ILE A 66 54.22 -4.98 41.84
CA ILE A 66 53.21 -4.00 41.36
C ILE A 66 53.34 -3.81 39.86
N LYS A 67 54.56 -3.82 39.32
CA LYS A 67 54.76 -3.72 37.88
C LYS A 67 54.29 -5.00 37.17
N VAL A 68 54.56 -6.18 37.72
CA VAL A 68 54.05 -7.47 37.24
C VAL A 68 52.52 -7.42 37.15
N MET A 69 51.85 -7.05 38.22
CA MET A 69 50.40 -6.92 38.27
C MET A 69 49.87 -5.97 37.21
N LYS A 70 50.45 -4.77 37.07
CA LYS A 70 50.03 -3.79 36.08
C LYS A 70 50.11 -4.32 34.63
N GLU A 71 51.18 -5.04 34.32
CA GLU A 71 51.32 -5.61 32.95
C GLU A 71 50.33 -6.75 32.73
N ILE A 72 50.02 -7.58 33.71
CA ILE A 72 48.98 -8.62 33.62
C ILE A 72 47.60 -7.97 33.41
N LEU A 73 47.23 -6.98 34.26
CA LEU A 73 45.92 -6.33 34.20
C LEU A 73 45.69 -5.49 32.93
N LYS A 74 46.75 -5.07 32.23
CA LYS A 74 46.62 -4.43 30.91
C LYS A 74 46.10 -5.40 29.83
N VAL A 75 46.51 -6.66 29.92
CA VAL A 75 46.14 -7.70 28.91
C VAL A 75 44.90 -8.44 29.35
N HIS A 76 44.82 -8.77 30.65
CA HIS A 76 43.72 -9.52 31.26
C HIS A 76 43.14 -8.72 32.44
N PRO A 77 42.24 -7.73 32.20
CA PRO A 77 41.72 -6.87 33.25
C PRO A 77 40.86 -7.61 34.29
N ASP A 78 40.35 -8.79 33.94
CA ASP A 78 39.48 -9.62 34.78
C ASP A 78 40.27 -10.52 35.75
N THR A 79 41.60 -10.57 35.65
CA THR A 79 42.44 -11.30 36.59
C THR A 79 42.45 -10.57 37.91
N ILE A 80 42.12 -11.25 39.00
CA ILE A 80 42.21 -10.65 40.35
C ILE A 80 43.58 -10.92 40.94
N CYS A 81 44.30 -9.86 41.26
CA CYS A 81 45.68 -9.95 41.78
C CYS A 81 45.72 -9.75 43.31
N ILE A 82 46.43 -10.64 44.00
CA ILE A 82 46.75 -10.58 45.43
C ILE A 82 48.25 -10.38 45.55
N ILE A 83 48.70 -9.41 46.36
CA ILE A 83 50.12 -9.13 46.58
C ILE A 83 50.59 -9.81 47.87
N ALA A 84 51.61 -10.66 47.79
CA ALA A 84 52.28 -11.22 48.94
C ALA A 84 53.46 -10.31 49.36
N THR A 85 53.66 -10.08 50.66
CA THR A 85 54.75 -9.16 51.17
C THR A 85 55.32 -9.57 52.50
N ALA A 86 56.64 -9.52 52.65
CA ALA A 86 57.30 -9.73 53.90
C ALA A 86 57.22 -8.51 54.86
N PHE A 87 56.86 -7.31 54.32
CA PHE A 87 56.72 -6.09 55.07
C PHE A 87 55.30 -5.53 54.97
N ALA A 88 54.46 -5.96 55.87
CA ALA A 88 53.10 -5.45 55.98
C ALA A 88 53.14 -4.08 56.72
N SER A 89 53.61 -3.03 56.04
CA SER A 89 53.38 -1.67 56.53
C SER A 89 52.04 -1.13 55.97
N TYR A 90 51.38 -0.26 56.76
CA TYR A 90 50.14 0.37 56.36
C TYR A 90 50.29 1.13 55.06
N GLU A 91 51.49 1.65 54.75
CA GLU A 91 51.78 2.36 53.49
C GLU A 91 51.82 1.44 52.26
N THR A 92 52.44 0.24 52.36
CA THR A 92 52.53 -0.75 51.27
C THR A 92 51.17 -1.37 50.94
N ALA A 93 50.31 -1.54 51.94
CA ALA A 93 48.95 -2.01 51.77
C ALA A 93 48.07 -0.98 50.96
N ILE A 94 48.14 0.30 51.31
CA ILE A 94 47.47 1.40 50.65
C ILE A 94 47.97 1.55 49.20
N GLU A 95 49.29 1.43 49.03
CA GLU A 95 49.87 1.58 47.69
C GLU A 95 49.45 0.45 46.70
N SER A 96 49.51 -0.81 47.19
CA SER A 96 49.07 -1.96 46.39
C SER A 96 47.59 -1.86 45.94
N THR A 97 46.70 -1.44 46.83
CA THR A 97 45.26 -1.27 46.55
C THR A 97 45.01 -0.10 45.58
N LYS A 98 45.79 1.01 45.70
CA LYS A 98 45.72 2.11 44.73
C LYS A 98 46.06 1.71 43.28
N TYR A 99 46.91 0.71 43.11
CA TYR A 99 47.35 0.24 41.80
C TYR A 99 46.55 -0.92 41.24
N GLY A 100 45.48 -1.36 41.93
CA GLY A 100 44.54 -2.35 41.38
C GLY A 100 44.67 -3.76 42.01
N ALA A 101 45.48 -3.95 43.08
CA ALA A 101 45.47 -5.18 43.83
C ALA A 101 44.13 -5.33 44.57
N PHE A 102 43.55 -6.52 44.55
CA PHE A 102 42.36 -6.85 45.32
C PHE A 102 42.61 -6.83 46.81
N SER A 103 43.71 -7.48 47.22
CA SER A 103 44.17 -7.53 48.61
C SER A 103 45.64 -7.78 48.67
N TYR A 104 46.19 -7.76 49.90
CA TYR A 104 47.54 -8.16 50.18
C TYR A 104 47.53 -9.25 51.26
N ILE A 105 48.57 -10.12 51.26
CA ILE A 105 48.75 -11.15 52.24
C ILE A 105 50.22 -11.02 52.87
N PRO A 106 50.34 -10.89 54.19
CA PRO A 106 51.70 -10.82 54.84
C PRO A 106 52.35 -12.19 54.83
N LYS A 107 53.66 -12.23 54.55
CA LYS A 107 54.51 -13.42 54.69
C LYS A 107 55.16 -13.44 56.08
N PRO A 108 55.28 -14.58 56.78
CA PRO A 108 54.73 -15.89 56.40
C PRO A 108 53.20 -15.95 56.64
N PHE A 109 52.46 -16.57 55.74
CA PHE A 109 51.00 -16.79 55.83
C PHE A 109 50.67 -18.27 56.12
N THR A 110 49.60 -18.51 56.81
CA THR A 110 49.07 -19.84 57.03
C THR A 110 48.26 -20.34 55.83
N PRO A 111 48.07 -21.67 55.62
CA PRO A 111 47.19 -22.21 54.59
C PRO A 111 45.80 -21.60 54.63
N ASP A 112 45.17 -21.50 55.81
CA ASP A 112 43.83 -20.97 55.99
C ASP A 112 43.68 -19.49 55.55
N GLU A 113 44.67 -18.67 55.89
CA GLU A 113 44.75 -17.25 55.50
C GLU A 113 44.83 -17.11 53.97
N LEU A 114 45.68 -17.89 53.33
CA LEU A 114 45.80 -17.90 51.86
C LEU A 114 44.50 -18.34 51.17
N LEU A 115 43.94 -19.47 51.57
CA LEU A 115 42.73 -20.00 50.99
C LEU A 115 41.56 -19.03 51.16
N HIS A 116 41.39 -18.44 52.32
CA HIS A 116 40.38 -17.43 52.57
C HIS A 116 40.50 -16.21 51.65
N GLN A 117 41.72 -15.70 51.42
CA GLN A 117 41.97 -14.57 50.52
C GLN A 117 41.68 -14.93 49.06
N LEU A 118 42.00 -16.14 48.64
CA LEU A 118 41.74 -16.62 47.29
C LEU A 118 40.23 -16.81 47.03
N GLU A 119 39.50 -17.35 48.01
CA GLU A 119 38.03 -17.46 47.93
C GLU A 119 37.34 -16.11 47.80
N GLN A 120 37.75 -15.13 48.59
CA GLN A 120 37.25 -13.75 48.50
C GLN A 120 37.57 -13.11 47.15
N ALA A 121 38.78 -13.31 46.63
CA ALA A 121 39.23 -12.82 45.35
C ALA A 121 38.43 -13.43 44.21
N TYR A 122 38.20 -14.73 44.25
CA TYR A 122 37.40 -15.44 43.24
C TYR A 122 35.94 -15.02 43.28
N SER A 123 35.31 -14.94 44.43
CA SER A 123 33.95 -14.43 44.57
C SER A 123 33.80 -13.01 44.02
N ARG A 124 34.83 -12.17 44.23
CA ARG A 124 34.84 -10.82 43.64
C ARG A 124 34.88 -10.85 42.12
N ARG A 125 35.65 -11.75 41.52
CA ARG A 125 35.76 -11.93 40.09
C ARG A 125 34.42 -12.39 39.48
N GLU A 126 33.79 -13.39 40.09
CA GLU A 126 32.48 -13.88 39.65
C GLU A 126 31.42 -12.77 39.61
N LEU A 127 31.34 -11.96 40.67
CA LEU A 127 30.43 -10.82 40.74
C LEU A 127 30.71 -9.76 39.67
N LEU A 128 31.98 -9.53 39.32
CA LEU A 128 32.33 -8.59 38.25
C LEU A 128 31.91 -9.11 36.88
N LEU A 129 32.19 -10.37 36.56
CA LEU A 129 31.80 -11.01 35.30
C LEU A 129 30.27 -11.11 35.15
N GLU A 130 29.56 -11.46 36.23
CA GLU A 130 28.11 -11.49 36.24
C GLU A 130 27.50 -10.11 35.99
N LYS A 131 28.02 -9.07 36.67
CA LYS A 131 27.58 -7.70 36.46
C LYS A 131 27.77 -7.24 35.01
N GLU A 132 28.92 -7.57 34.42
CA GLU A 132 29.20 -7.22 33.02
C GLU A 132 28.22 -7.90 32.07
N LYS A 133 27.96 -9.20 32.27
CA LYS A 133 26.97 -9.97 31.51
C LYS A 133 25.58 -9.33 31.60
N TRP A 134 25.11 -9.01 32.83
CA TRP A 134 23.79 -8.38 33.01
C TRP A 134 23.70 -7.00 32.35
N THR A 135 24.80 -6.22 32.39
CA THR A 135 24.84 -4.91 31.74
C THR A 135 24.69 -5.05 30.23
N LYS A 136 25.44 -5.97 29.64
CA LYS A 136 25.37 -6.24 28.19
C LYS A 136 24.00 -6.74 27.72
N GLU A 137 23.43 -7.71 28.45
CA GLU A 137 22.06 -8.21 28.15
C GLU A 137 21.00 -7.11 28.25
N ARG A 138 21.15 -6.21 29.23
CA ARG A 138 20.25 -5.07 29.39
C ARG A 138 20.35 -4.09 28.22
N GLU A 139 21.56 -3.78 27.78
CA GLU A 139 21.80 -2.90 26.64
C GLU A 139 21.21 -3.50 25.34
N GLU A 140 21.44 -4.79 25.11
CA GLU A 140 20.87 -5.49 23.95
C GLU A 140 19.33 -5.43 23.94
N ARG A 141 18.69 -5.68 25.09
CA ARG A 141 17.22 -5.58 25.20
C ARG A 141 16.71 -4.16 24.98
N LEU A 142 17.41 -3.15 25.49
CA LEU A 142 17.03 -1.75 25.26
C LEU A 142 17.12 -1.37 23.78
N LEU A 143 18.15 -1.83 23.07
CA LEU A 143 18.31 -1.63 21.64
C LEU A 143 17.19 -2.33 20.85
N GLU A 144 16.84 -3.55 21.22
CA GLU A 144 15.75 -4.31 20.59
C GLU A 144 14.39 -3.58 20.73
N VAL A 145 14.05 -3.14 21.94
CA VAL A 145 12.82 -2.37 22.22
C VAL A 145 12.80 -1.05 21.44
N ALA A 146 13.94 -0.33 21.38
CA ALA A 146 14.05 0.90 20.63
C ALA A 146 13.87 0.68 19.12
N PHE A 147 14.44 -0.40 18.59
CA PHE A 147 14.30 -0.80 17.19
C PHE A 147 12.85 -1.14 16.85
N GLU A 148 12.18 -1.98 17.66
CA GLU A 148 10.77 -2.33 17.46
C GLU A 148 9.84 -1.11 17.52
N LYS A 149 10.07 -0.20 18.46
CA LYS A 149 9.31 1.07 18.56
C LYS A 149 9.49 1.92 17.31
N THR A 150 10.72 2.03 16.81
CA THR A 150 11.01 2.80 15.58
C THR A 150 10.34 2.17 14.36
N ARG A 151 10.40 0.84 14.26
CA ARG A 151 9.75 0.07 13.20
C ARG A 151 8.23 0.28 13.18
N LEU A 152 7.58 0.17 14.33
CA LEU A 152 6.14 0.39 14.47
C LEU A 152 5.76 1.83 14.08
N ASN A 153 6.51 2.82 14.54
CA ASN A 153 6.27 4.22 14.17
C ASN A 153 6.43 4.46 12.66
N THR A 154 7.43 3.83 12.04
CA THR A 154 7.61 3.93 10.58
C THR A 154 6.41 3.35 9.82
N ILE A 155 5.93 2.16 10.23
CA ILE A 155 4.75 1.53 9.62
C ILE A 155 3.52 2.44 9.76
N ILE A 156 3.25 2.94 10.96
CA ILE A 156 2.12 3.82 11.24
C ILE A 156 2.19 5.10 10.40
N ASN A 157 3.36 5.72 10.30
CA ASN A 157 3.55 6.97 9.57
C ASN A 157 3.55 6.80 8.04
N SER A 158 3.85 5.61 7.53
CA SER A 158 3.83 5.32 6.08
C SER A 158 2.46 4.92 5.56
N THR A 159 1.47 4.68 6.44
CA THR A 159 0.12 4.31 6.05
C THR A 159 -0.63 5.50 5.46
N SER A 160 -1.30 5.31 4.32
CA SER A 160 -2.16 6.32 3.69
C SER A 160 -3.43 6.59 4.51
N ASP A 161 -3.89 5.60 5.29
CA ASP A 161 -5.03 5.75 6.17
C ASP A 161 -4.65 6.59 7.41
N GLY A 162 -5.55 7.46 7.83
CA GLY A 162 -5.38 8.24 9.05
C GLY A 162 -5.57 7.36 10.29
N LEU A 163 -4.62 7.38 11.20
CA LEU A 163 -4.70 6.68 12.47
C LEU A 163 -4.69 7.70 13.62
N LEU A 164 -5.71 7.65 14.46
CA LEU A 164 -5.83 8.44 15.70
C LEU A 164 -6.17 7.51 16.86
N VAL A 165 -5.43 7.59 17.94
CA VAL A 165 -5.75 6.89 19.19
C VAL A 165 -5.99 7.93 20.27
N VAL A 166 -7.11 7.81 20.95
CA VAL A 166 -7.47 8.63 22.11
C VAL A 166 -7.53 7.77 23.36
N ASN A 167 -7.13 8.32 24.48
CA ASN A 167 -7.24 7.65 25.78
C ASN A 167 -8.69 7.77 26.33
N LYS A 168 -8.90 7.20 27.51
CA LYS A 168 -10.22 7.25 28.22
C LYS A 168 -10.71 8.66 28.55
N ASN A 169 -9.82 9.65 28.57
CA ASN A 169 -10.16 11.05 28.84
C ASN A 169 -10.47 11.85 27.56
N GLY A 170 -10.34 11.25 26.36
CA GLY A 170 -10.51 11.96 25.09
C GLY A 170 -9.28 12.73 24.62
N GLU A 171 -8.09 12.43 25.18
CA GLU A 171 -6.82 13.03 24.80
C GLU A 171 -6.13 12.20 23.72
N ALA A 172 -5.50 12.85 22.76
CA ALA A 172 -4.76 12.17 21.68
C ALA A 172 -3.47 11.53 22.20
N VAL A 173 -3.34 10.22 22.05
CA VAL A 173 -2.16 9.46 22.50
C VAL A 173 -1.23 9.13 21.34
N LEU A 174 -1.81 8.83 20.17
CA LEU A 174 -1.07 8.50 18.96
C LEU A 174 -1.85 8.97 17.74
N PHE A 175 -1.14 9.51 16.79
CA PHE A 175 -1.69 9.90 15.50
C PHE A 175 -0.59 9.87 14.44
N ASN A 176 -0.98 9.62 13.19
CA ASN A 176 -0.07 9.68 12.06
C ASN A 176 -0.30 10.93 11.19
N PRO A 177 0.61 11.26 10.27
CA PRO A 177 0.46 12.42 9.38
C PRO A 177 -0.83 12.40 8.55
N SER A 178 -1.30 11.21 8.12
CA SER A 178 -2.54 11.06 7.36
C SER A 178 -3.76 11.46 8.19
N ALA A 179 -3.80 11.12 9.48
CA ALA A 179 -4.89 11.56 10.38
C ALA A 179 -4.94 13.07 10.51
N LEU A 180 -3.78 13.73 10.69
CA LEU A 180 -3.69 15.19 10.76
C LEU A 180 -4.23 15.85 9.50
N LYS A 181 -3.89 15.28 8.33
CA LYS A 181 -4.38 15.77 7.04
C LYS A 181 -5.89 15.64 6.91
N PHE A 182 -6.47 14.47 7.20
CA PHE A 182 -7.93 14.26 7.14
C PHE A 182 -8.69 15.12 8.13
N LEU A 183 -8.16 15.29 9.34
CA LEU A 183 -8.80 16.07 10.40
C LEU A 183 -8.49 17.57 10.31
N LYS A 184 -7.60 18.00 9.39
CA LYS A 184 -7.12 19.39 9.24
C LYS A 184 -6.53 19.97 10.52
N LEU A 185 -5.77 19.17 11.24
CA LEU A 185 -5.11 19.56 12.48
C LEU A 185 -3.63 19.80 12.21
N GLU A 186 -3.22 21.06 12.18
CA GLU A 186 -1.83 21.43 11.86
C GLU A 186 -0.86 21.23 13.02
N ASN A 187 -1.31 21.36 14.27
CA ASN A 187 -0.45 21.35 15.46
C ASN A 187 -1.08 20.56 16.61
N LEU A 188 -1.26 19.25 16.43
CA LEU A 188 -1.74 18.37 17.50
C LEU A 188 -0.55 17.88 18.35
N VAL A 189 -0.65 18.01 19.66
CA VAL A 189 0.32 17.52 20.64
C VAL A 189 -0.21 16.26 21.32
N VAL A 190 0.69 15.34 21.68
CA VAL A 190 0.34 14.15 22.48
C VAL A 190 -0.18 14.60 23.85
N GLU A 191 -1.24 13.93 24.35
CA GLU A 191 -1.99 14.26 25.58
C GLU A 191 -2.84 15.53 25.48
N GLU A 192 -3.08 16.04 24.28
CA GLU A 192 -3.99 17.16 24.05
C GLU A 192 -5.44 16.68 23.94
N GLN A 193 -6.38 17.44 24.53
CA GLN A 193 -7.82 17.23 24.36
C GLN A 193 -8.22 17.47 22.91
N ILE A 194 -8.80 16.45 22.27
CA ILE A 194 -9.09 16.50 20.84
C ILE A 194 -10.59 16.46 20.52
N MET A 195 -11.42 16.05 21.47
CA MET A 195 -12.85 15.78 21.21
C MET A 195 -13.60 16.95 20.59
N ASP A 196 -13.29 18.18 21.02
CA ASP A 196 -13.93 19.41 20.53
C ASP A 196 -13.41 19.86 19.14
N LYS A 197 -12.27 19.30 18.71
CA LYS A 197 -11.64 19.61 17.43
C LYS A 197 -11.99 18.61 16.32
N LEU A 198 -12.65 17.50 16.68
CA LEU A 198 -13.04 16.45 15.76
C LEU A 198 -14.37 16.78 15.07
N HIS A 199 -14.55 16.23 13.86
CA HIS A 199 -15.87 16.23 13.24
C HIS A 199 -16.90 15.58 14.18
N PRO A 200 -18.12 16.14 14.31
CA PRO A 200 -19.12 15.66 15.27
C PRO A 200 -19.38 14.16 15.21
N GLU A 201 -19.45 13.58 14.01
CA GLU A 201 -19.67 12.15 13.83
C GLU A 201 -18.50 11.29 14.32
N ILE A 202 -17.26 11.76 14.17
CA ILE A 202 -16.06 11.06 14.69
C ILE A 202 -16.07 11.12 16.22
N ALA A 203 -16.37 12.28 16.79
CA ALA A 203 -16.48 12.44 18.22
C ALA A 203 -17.59 11.53 18.81
N GLU A 204 -18.72 11.40 18.12
CA GLU A 204 -19.79 10.48 18.51
C GLU A 204 -19.33 9.01 18.50
N LEU A 205 -18.60 8.58 17.45
CA LEU A 205 -18.07 7.22 17.37
C LEU A 205 -17.15 6.89 18.55
N ILE A 206 -16.29 7.83 18.95
CA ILE A 206 -15.40 7.69 20.11
C ILE A 206 -16.23 7.63 21.40
N ASN A 207 -17.19 8.52 21.55
CA ASN A 207 -18.04 8.60 22.73
C ASN A 207 -18.89 7.33 22.96
N LYS A 208 -19.23 6.57 21.91
CA LYS A 208 -19.92 5.27 22.04
C LYS A 208 -19.12 4.29 22.90
N PHE A 209 -17.78 4.34 22.85
CA PHE A 209 -16.93 3.52 23.70
C PHE A 209 -16.62 4.18 25.05
N LEU A 210 -16.35 5.48 25.08
CA LEU A 210 -15.97 6.17 26.32
C LEU A 210 -17.11 6.20 27.35
N LYS A 211 -18.36 6.23 26.89
CA LYS A 211 -19.54 6.24 27.78
C LYS A 211 -19.96 4.85 28.27
N ASN A 212 -19.64 3.78 27.52
CA ASN A 212 -20.00 2.41 27.89
C ASN A 212 -18.81 1.74 28.58
N ARG A 213 -18.94 1.43 29.85
CA ARG A 213 -17.88 0.75 30.63
C ARG A 213 -17.69 -0.71 30.28
N THR A 214 -18.63 -1.33 29.59
CA THR A 214 -18.54 -2.70 29.06
C THR A 214 -18.55 -2.65 27.54
N PHE A 215 -17.45 -3.03 26.90
CA PHE A 215 -17.38 -3.13 25.45
C PHE A 215 -17.30 -4.61 25.05
N GLU A 216 -18.32 -5.09 24.38
CA GLU A 216 -18.16 -6.24 23.50
C GLU A 216 -17.26 -5.76 22.33
N LYS A 217 -16.41 -6.67 21.81
CA LYS A 217 -15.47 -6.39 20.69
C LYS A 217 -16.21 -5.92 19.43
N LYS A 218 -16.88 -4.77 19.46
CA LYS A 218 -17.60 -4.18 18.33
C LYS A 218 -16.84 -2.95 17.84
N SER A 219 -16.65 -2.85 16.56
CA SER A 219 -16.24 -1.61 15.89
C SER A 219 -17.47 -0.88 15.41
N TYR A 220 -17.42 0.46 15.38
CA TYR A 220 -18.44 1.29 14.75
C TYR A 220 -17.82 2.04 13.58
N SER A 221 -18.54 2.16 12.47
CA SER A 221 -18.11 2.93 11.31
C SER A 221 -19.17 3.91 10.85
N THR A 222 -18.73 5.01 10.25
CA THR A 222 -19.57 5.99 9.55
C THR A 222 -18.82 6.52 8.33
N GLN A 223 -19.57 7.02 7.34
CA GLN A 223 -19.01 7.65 6.14
C GLN A 223 -19.33 9.14 6.22
N ILE A 224 -18.32 9.99 6.12
CA ILE A 224 -18.40 11.42 6.35
C ILE A 224 -17.93 12.16 5.11
N GLU A 225 -18.65 13.18 4.69
CA GLU A 225 -18.20 14.16 3.72
C GLU A 225 -17.44 15.27 4.45
N MET A 226 -16.11 15.20 4.39
CA MET A 226 -15.24 16.12 5.12
C MET A 226 -15.12 17.50 4.44
N GLU A 227 -15.19 17.53 3.11
CA GLU A 227 -15.06 18.75 2.31
C GLU A 227 -16.09 18.76 1.19
N PRO A 228 -17.22 19.45 1.36
CA PRO A 228 -18.24 19.54 0.30
C PRO A 228 -17.70 20.15 -1.00
N ASP A 229 -16.82 21.14 -0.91
CA ASP A 229 -16.24 21.83 -2.09
C ASP A 229 -15.25 20.94 -2.86
N GLN A 230 -14.48 20.09 -2.17
CA GLN A 230 -13.51 19.16 -2.79
C GLN A 230 -14.05 17.74 -2.90
N LYS A 231 -15.25 17.48 -2.36
CA LYS A 231 -15.90 16.16 -2.32
C LYS A 231 -14.99 15.06 -1.75
N LEU A 232 -14.34 15.35 -0.62
CA LEU A 232 -13.55 14.37 0.12
C LEU A 232 -14.47 13.54 1.01
N PHE A 233 -14.56 12.22 0.74
CA PHE A 233 -15.32 11.27 1.56
C PHE A 233 -14.37 10.40 2.35
N VAL A 234 -14.58 10.34 3.67
CA VAL A 234 -13.78 9.55 4.60
C VAL A 234 -14.66 8.54 5.32
N GLU A 235 -14.25 7.29 5.35
CA GLU A 235 -14.82 6.28 6.23
C GLU A 235 -14.06 6.29 7.55
N ALA A 236 -14.75 6.64 8.64
CA ALA A 236 -14.21 6.61 9.99
C ALA A 236 -14.66 5.33 10.70
N THR A 237 -13.71 4.51 11.14
CA THR A 237 -13.98 3.29 11.91
C THR A 237 -13.33 3.41 13.28
N SER A 238 -14.11 3.27 14.34
CA SER A 238 -13.64 3.29 15.72
C SER A 238 -13.65 1.89 16.32
N SER A 239 -12.63 1.56 17.12
CA SER A 239 -12.50 0.29 17.84
C SER A 239 -11.90 0.52 19.23
N PRO A 240 -12.30 -0.24 20.25
CA PRO A 240 -11.76 -0.10 21.60
C PRO A 240 -10.36 -0.67 21.68
N VAL A 241 -9.49 -0.02 22.44
CA VAL A 241 -8.16 -0.52 22.81
C VAL A 241 -8.26 -1.06 24.23
N PRO A 242 -8.13 -2.39 24.44
CA PRO A 242 -8.19 -2.97 25.76
C PRO A 242 -6.87 -2.78 26.52
N HIS A 243 -6.97 -2.55 27.83
CA HIS A 243 -5.87 -2.66 28.76
C HIS A 243 -5.67 -4.13 29.17
N PRO A 244 -4.47 -4.57 29.61
CA PRO A 244 -4.25 -5.96 30.07
C PRO A 244 -5.16 -6.47 31.17
N ASP A 245 -5.71 -5.58 32.01
CA ASP A 245 -6.70 -5.88 33.06
C ASP A 245 -8.14 -6.03 32.52
N GLY A 246 -8.35 -5.90 31.21
CA GLY A 246 -9.67 -5.97 30.57
C GLY A 246 -10.47 -4.68 30.59
N THR A 247 -9.94 -3.58 31.15
CA THR A 247 -10.58 -2.25 31.10
C THR A 247 -10.30 -1.55 29.77
N LEU A 248 -11.04 -0.48 29.47
CA LEU A 248 -10.80 0.34 28.30
C LEU A 248 -9.57 1.23 28.50
N ALA A 249 -8.52 1.03 27.70
CA ALA A 249 -7.36 1.91 27.67
C ALA A 249 -7.62 3.16 26.81
N GLY A 250 -8.39 3.01 25.73
CA GLY A 250 -8.69 4.09 24.80
C GLY A 250 -9.48 3.61 23.59
N VAL A 251 -9.54 4.44 22.57
CA VAL A 251 -10.22 4.17 21.30
C VAL A 251 -9.28 4.48 20.15
N VAL A 252 -9.13 3.54 19.22
CA VAL A 252 -8.48 3.77 17.95
C VAL A 252 -9.50 4.14 16.89
N VAL A 253 -9.20 5.17 16.11
CA VAL A 253 -10.00 5.61 14.97
C VAL A 253 -9.14 5.48 13.72
N VAL A 254 -9.64 4.77 12.73
CA VAL A 254 -9.04 4.65 11.39
C VAL A 254 -9.87 5.49 10.44
N LEU A 255 -9.22 6.37 9.68
CA LEU A 255 -9.81 7.26 8.68
C LEU A 255 -9.32 6.84 7.30
N LYS A 256 -10.21 6.34 6.47
CA LYS A 256 -9.90 5.85 5.13
C LYS A 256 -10.53 6.76 4.08
N ASP A 257 -9.74 7.17 3.09
CA ASP A 257 -10.26 7.89 1.93
C ASP A 257 -11.06 6.93 1.03
N ILE A 258 -12.36 7.22 0.90
CA ILE A 258 -13.29 6.46 0.04
C ILE A 258 -13.83 7.32 -1.11
N THR A 259 -13.16 8.43 -1.42
CA THR A 259 -13.62 9.40 -2.42
C THR A 259 -13.81 8.77 -3.80
N GLU A 260 -12.83 7.98 -4.26
CA GLU A 260 -12.94 7.30 -5.55
C GLU A 260 -14.06 6.25 -5.55
N LEU A 261 -14.21 5.51 -4.45
CA LEU A 261 -15.31 4.55 -4.29
C LEU A 261 -16.68 5.25 -4.38
N LYS A 262 -16.82 6.38 -3.68
CA LYS A 262 -18.06 7.18 -3.71
C LYS A 262 -18.36 7.78 -5.08
N LYS A 263 -17.33 8.22 -5.80
CA LYS A 263 -17.50 8.65 -7.20
C LYS A 263 -18.05 7.53 -8.09
N ILE A 264 -17.49 6.34 -7.95
CA ILE A 264 -17.96 5.16 -8.72
C ILE A 264 -19.40 4.81 -8.33
N GLU A 265 -19.75 4.79 -7.04
CA GLU A 265 -21.13 4.54 -6.58
C GLU A 265 -22.11 5.57 -7.13
N LEU A 266 -21.74 6.86 -7.11
CA LEU A 266 -22.56 7.95 -7.64
C LEU A 266 -22.77 7.81 -9.14
N LEU A 267 -21.71 7.55 -9.91
CA LEU A 267 -21.80 7.33 -11.35
C LEU A 267 -22.69 6.13 -11.67
N LYS A 268 -22.57 5.04 -10.94
CA LYS A 268 -23.43 3.85 -11.07
C LYS A 268 -24.90 4.17 -10.78
N SER A 269 -25.17 4.94 -9.73
CA SER A 269 -26.54 5.36 -9.39
C SER A 269 -27.13 6.27 -10.45
N GLN A 270 -26.36 7.23 -10.96
CA GLN A 270 -26.76 8.10 -12.06
C GLN A 270 -27.06 7.31 -13.34
N PHE A 271 -26.20 6.33 -13.67
CA PHE A 271 -26.40 5.42 -14.79
C PHE A 271 -27.74 4.67 -14.69
N VAL A 272 -28.01 4.01 -13.55
CA VAL A 272 -29.26 3.27 -13.32
C VAL A 272 -30.49 4.18 -13.44
N SER A 273 -30.42 5.38 -12.85
CA SER A 273 -31.50 6.36 -12.94
C SER A 273 -31.77 6.80 -14.38
N MET A 274 -30.70 7.04 -15.15
CA MET A 274 -30.79 7.46 -16.55
C MET A 274 -31.35 6.35 -17.44
N VAL A 275 -30.85 5.11 -17.25
CA VAL A 275 -31.42 3.93 -17.96
C VAL A 275 -32.92 3.80 -17.70
N SER A 276 -33.32 3.92 -16.43
CA SER A 276 -34.74 3.81 -16.04
C SER A 276 -35.60 4.87 -16.73
N HIS A 277 -35.08 6.11 -16.78
CA HIS A 277 -35.79 7.23 -17.46
C HIS A 277 -35.90 7.00 -18.95
N GLU A 278 -34.83 6.60 -19.63
CA GLU A 278 -34.80 6.40 -21.08
C GLU A 278 -35.61 5.17 -21.53
N LEU A 279 -35.73 4.15 -20.67
CA LEU A 279 -36.64 3.01 -20.94
C LEU A 279 -38.11 3.38 -20.71
N LYS A 280 -38.42 4.17 -19.69
CA LYS A 280 -39.80 4.51 -19.33
C LYS A 280 -40.48 5.36 -20.41
N ALA A 281 -39.76 6.27 -21.06
CA ALA A 281 -40.32 7.19 -22.05
C ALA A 281 -40.93 6.48 -23.30
N PRO A 282 -40.20 5.58 -24.02
CA PRO A 282 -40.75 4.84 -25.14
C PRO A 282 -41.88 3.89 -24.73
N ILE A 283 -41.77 3.22 -23.58
CA ILE A 283 -42.81 2.33 -23.04
C ILE A 283 -44.10 3.13 -22.81
N ALA A 284 -44.02 4.29 -22.14
CA ALA A 284 -45.17 5.14 -21.88
C ALA A 284 -45.83 5.64 -23.19
N ALA A 285 -45.03 5.96 -24.22
CA ALA A 285 -45.56 6.39 -25.52
C ALA A 285 -46.32 5.25 -26.21
N VAL A 286 -45.76 4.04 -26.29
CA VAL A 286 -46.40 2.86 -26.85
C VAL A 286 -47.68 2.51 -26.08
N TYR A 287 -47.62 2.51 -24.75
CA TYR A 287 -48.77 2.31 -23.89
C TYR A 287 -49.88 3.34 -24.15
N GLY A 288 -49.51 4.61 -24.32
CA GLY A 288 -50.45 5.68 -24.71
C GLY A 288 -51.14 5.42 -26.04
N TYR A 289 -50.41 4.99 -27.08
CA TYR A 289 -51.00 4.62 -28.37
C TYR A 289 -51.93 3.42 -28.25
N LEU A 290 -51.55 2.38 -27.51
CA LEU A 290 -52.40 1.20 -27.25
C LEU A 290 -53.67 1.57 -26.51
N LYS A 291 -53.59 2.50 -25.54
CA LYS A 291 -54.77 3.01 -24.82
C LYS A 291 -55.75 3.72 -25.75
N LEU A 292 -55.26 4.52 -26.74
CA LEU A 292 -56.08 5.16 -27.75
C LEU A 292 -56.82 4.13 -28.65
N PHE A 293 -56.18 2.97 -28.94
CA PHE A 293 -56.83 1.88 -29.65
C PHE A 293 -57.91 1.17 -28.83
N SER A 294 -57.76 1.11 -27.54
CA SER A 294 -58.69 0.41 -26.65
C SER A 294 -59.89 1.28 -26.21
N ASP A 295 -59.82 2.59 -26.44
CA ASP A 295 -60.85 3.54 -26.07
C ASP A 295 -61.91 3.63 -27.14
N SER A 296 -63.10 3.02 -26.95
CA SER A 296 -64.21 3.01 -27.86
C SER A 296 -64.83 4.38 -28.06
N THR A 297 -64.50 5.37 -27.24
CA THR A 297 -65.06 6.74 -27.41
C THR A 297 -64.25 7.55 -28.41
N ILE A 298 -63.05 7.10 -28.81
CA ILE A 298 -62.19 7.79 -29.77
C ILE A 298 -62.30 7.13 -31.13
N GLN A 299 -62.90 7.84 -32.10
CA GLN A 299 -62.92 7.38 -33.49
C GLN A 299 -61.64 7.75 -34.21
N LEU A 300 -60.72 6.79 -34.36
CA LEU A 300 -59.48 6.95 -35.13
C LEU A 300 -59.73 6.65 -36.64
N THR A 301 -59.22 7.51 -37.51
CA THR A 301 -59.14 7.23 -38.93
C THR A 301 -58.08 6.14 -39.22
N GLU A 302 -58.23 5.39 -40.35
CA GLU A 302 -57.25 4.37 -40.73
C GLU A 302 -55.80 4.93 -40.84
N ASN A 303 -55.65 6.15 -41.38
CA ASN A 303 -54.37 6.82 -41.43
C ASN A 303 -53.80 7.11 -40.06
N GLN A 304 -54.62 7.48 -39.06
CA GLN A 304 -54.18 7.69 -37.72
C GLN A 304 -53.77 6.37 -37.04
N LYS A 305 -54.53 5.31 -37.24
CA LYS A 305 -54.21 3.98 -36.73
C LYS A 305 -52.85 3.51 -37.28
N GLN A 306 -52.65 3.58 -38.59
CA GLN A 306 -51.44 3.19 -39.26
C GLN A 306 -50.20 4.02 -38.73
N ASN A 307 -50.39 5.31 -38.55
CA ASN A 307 -49.35 6.20 -38.00
C ASN A 307 -48.98 5.79 -36.59
N TYR A 308 -49.94 5.50 -35.70
CA TYR A 308 -49.66 5.07 -34.33
C TYR A 308 -48.99 3.69 -34.27
N ILE A 309 -49.37 2.75 -35.14
CA ILE A 309 -48.73 1.45 -35.30
C ILE A 309 -47.26 1.66 -35.70
N THR A 310 -47.01 2.42 -36.75
CA THR A 310 -45.65 2.70 -37.25
C THR A 310 -44.78 3.38 -36.17
N ARG A 311 -45.34 4.37 -35.47
CA ARG A 311 -44.63 5.04 -34.35
C ARG A 311 -44.33 4.08 -33.18
N SER A 312 -45.26 3.17 -32.86
CA SER A 312 -45.05 2.15 -31.85
C SER A 312 -43.92 1.20 -32.22
N GLN A 313 -43.91 0.73 -33.50
CA GLN A 313 -42.84 -0.12 -34.05
C GLN A 313 -41.46 0.56 -33.91
N ILE A 314 -41.33 1.80 -34.39
CA ILE A 314 -40.10 2.58 -34.29
C ILE A 314 -39.65 2.74 -32.82
N ARG A 315 -40.58 2.95 -31.88
CA ARG A 315 -40.27 3.08 -30.46
C ARG A 315 -39.79 1.77 -29.84
N LEU A 316 -40.43 0.64 -30.20
CA LEU A 316 -40.04 -0.69 -29.72
C LEU A 316 -38.70 -1.13 -30.32
N GLU A 317 -38.44 -0.89 -31.59
CA GLU A 317 -37.12 -1.14 -32.21
C GLU A 317 -36.00 -0.34 -31.52
N GLY A 318 -36.26 0.94 -31.23
CA GLY A 318 -35.35 1.78 -30.48
C GLY A 318 -35.06 1.25 -29.07
N LEU A 319 -36.09 0.71 -28.39
CA LEU A 319 -35.98 0.12 -27.05
C LEU A 319 -35.18 -1.19 -27.10
N LEU A 320 -35.48 -2.08 -28.06
CA LEU A 320 -34.71 -3.31 -28.26
C LEU A 320 -33.22 -3.02 -28.51
N LYS A 321 -32.94 -2.02 -29.36
CA LYS A 321 -31.57 -1.58 -29.59
C LYS A 321 -30.90 -1.10 -28.31
N MET A 322 -31.62 -0.29 -27.49
CA MET A 322 -31.07 0.20 -26.21
C MET A 322 -30.76 -0.96 -25.26
N VAL A 323 -31.65 -1.96 -25.14
CA VAL A 323 -31.41 -3.13 -24.29
C VAL A 323 -30.17 -3.89 -24.75
N ASN A 324 -30.02 -4.10 -26.06
CA ASN A 324 -28.83 -4.76 -26.61
C ASN A 324 -27.55 -3.94 -26.34
N ASP A 325 -27.59 -2.61 -26.56
CA ASP A 325 -26.46 -1.73 -26.26
C ASP A 325 -26.05 -1.81 -24.79
N LEU A 326 -27.01 -1.88 -23.83
CA LEU A 326 -26.77 -2.03 -22.40
C LEU A 326 -26.17 -3.39 -22.04
N LEU A 327 -26.71 -4.49 -22.65
CA LEU A 327 -26.15 -5.83 -22.43
C LEU A 327 -24.70 -5.92 -22.89
N ASP A 328 -24.34 -5.25 -23.96
CA ASP A 328 -22.99 -5.25 -24.46
C ASP A 328 -22.04 -4.44 -23.58
N ILE A 329 -22.47 -3.27 -23.11
CA ILE A 329 -21.68 -2.50 -22.09
C ILE A 329 -21.44 -3.37 -20.86
N SER A 330 -22.49 -4.05 -20.35
CA SER A 330 -22.37 -4.93 -19.19
C SER A 330 -21.41 -6.10 -19.43
N ARG A 331 -21.46 -6.73 -20.61
CA ARG A 331 -20.55 -7.82 -20.99
C ARG A 331 -19.09 -7.35 -21.05
N MET A 332 -18.85 -6.18 -21.63
CA MET A 332 -17.50 -5.59 -21.71
C MET A 332 -16.93 -5.24 -20.33
N GLU A 333 -17.75 -4.76 -19.38
CA GLU A 333 -17.33 -4.48 -18.01
C GLU A 333 -16.92 -5.74 -17.22
N MET A 334 -17.66 -6.83 -17.41
CA MET A 334 -17.38 -8.08 -16.67
C MET A 334 -16.13 -8.81 -17.18
N LYS A 335 -15.45 -8.34 -18.25
CA LYS A 335 -14.32 -9.04 -18.91
C LYS A 335 -14.60 -10.52 -19.21
N THR A 336 -15.88 -10.90 -19.29
CA THR A 336 -16.34 -12.30 -19.45
C THR A 336 -16.57 -12.66 -20.91
N VAL A 337 -16.25 -11.76 -21.83
CA VAL A 337 -16.39 -12.03 -23.27
C VAL A 337 -15.24 -12.94 -23.70
N ASN A 338 -15.54 -14.19 -24.02
CA ASN A 338 -14.63 -15.02 -24.80
C ASN A 338 -14.53 -14.40 -26.20
N ARG A 339 -13.57 -13.49 -26.39
CA ARG A 339 -13.30 -12.89 -27.69
C ARG A 339 -12.74 -13.93 -28.63
N GLU A 340 -13.32 -14.03 -29.79
CA GLU A 340 -12.81 -14.86 -30.85
C GLU A 340 -11.89 -14.07 -31.78
N ILE A 341 -10.66 -13.84 -31.30
CA ILE A 341 -9.66 -13.07 -32.04
C ILE A 341 -9.19 -13.91 -33.25
N LYS A 342 -9.51 -13.42 -34.45
CA LYS A 342 -9.14 -14.02 -35.73
C LYS A 342 -8.63 -12.95 -36.68
N GLU A 343 -7.91 -13.35 -37.70
CA GLU A 343 -7.58 -12.46 -38.80
C GLU A 343 -8.89 -12.17 -39.58
N ILE A 344 -9.27 -10.91 -39.67
CA ILE A 344 -10.47 -10.42 -40.31
C ILE A 344 -10.13 -9.44 -41.43
N ASP A 345 -10.93 -9.48 -42.50
CA ASP A 345 -10.85 -8.52 -43.61
C ASP A 345 -11.79 -7.34 -43.37
N LEU A 346 -11.21 -6.17 -43.08
CA LEU A 346 -11.94 -4.92 -42.84
C LEU A 346 -12.73 -4.46 -44.10
N CYS A 347 -12.21 -4.74 -45.29
CA CYS A 347 -12.91 -4.40 -46.54
C CYS A 347 -14.22 -5.17 -46.69
N GLU A 348 -14.20 -6.46 -46.37
CA GLU A 348 -15.41 -7.30 -46.40
C GLU A 348 -16.44 -6.79 -45.41
N ILE A 349 -16.00 -6.47 -44.18
CA ILE A 349 -16.89 -5.94 -43.12
C ILE A 349 -17.48 -4.60 -43.53
N ILE A 350 -16.67 -3.65 -44.01
CA ILE A 350 -17.16 -2.32 -44.43
C ILE A 350 -18.11 -2.43 -45.60
N LYS A 351 -17.85 -3.29 -46.60
CA LYS A 351 -18.74 -3.53 -47.73
C LYS A 351 -20.10 -4.10 -47.27
N SER A 352 -20.06 -5.15 -46.45
CA SER A 352 -21.29 -5.80 -45.92
C SER A 352 -22.15 -4.80 -45.11
N ILE A 353 -21.54 -3.97 -44.29
CA ILE A 353 -22.28 -2.94 -43.51
C ILE A 353 -22.83 -1.87 -44.48
N SER A 354 -22.06 -1.44 -45.47
CA SER A 354 -22.46 -0.44 -46.44
C SER A 354 -23.65 -0.91 -47.29
N GLU A 355 -23.68 -2.18 -47.69
CA GLU A 355 -24.78 -2.81 -48.38
C GLU A 355 -26.06 -2.85 -47.50
N LEU A 356 -25.91 -3.19 -46.22
CA LEU A 356 -27.03 -3.22 -45.28
C LEU A 356 -27.72 -1.86 -45.14
N TYR A 357 -26.96 -0.77 -45.13
CA TYR A 357 -27.48 0.60 -44.99
C TYR A 357 -27.69 1.33 -46.32
N GLN A 358 -27.61 0.65 -47.46
CA GLN A 358 -27.73 1.24 -48.80
C GLN A 358 -29.08 1.98 -49.00
N LEU A 359 -30.19 1.43 -48.47
CA LEU A 359 -31.51 2.08 -48.56
C LEU A 359 -31.54 3.41 -47.78
N GLU A 360 -30.92 3.49 -46.63
CA GLU A 360 -30.89 4.71 -45.83
C GLU A 360 -29.99 5.77 -46.49
N ILE A 361 -28.85 5.35 -47.05
CA ILE A 361 -27.96 6.20 -47.82
C ILE A 361 -28.71 6.78 -49.04
N LYS A 362 -29.42 5.95 -49.81
CA LYS A 362 -30.21 6.39 -50.96
C LYS A 362 -31.37 7.31 -50.56
N LYS A 363 -32.10 7.02 -49.47
CA LYS A 363 -33.20 7.87 -48.98
C LYS A 363 -32.74 9.30 -48.65
N LYS A 364 -31.51 9.47 -48.18
CA LYS A 364 -30.91 10.78 -47.88
C LYS A 364 -30.09 11.36 -49.06
N CYS A 365 -30.06 10.67 -50.20
CA CYS A 365 -29.25 11.04 -51.39
C CYS A 365 -27.76 11.23 -51.05
N LEU A 366 -27.20 10.42 -50.12
CA LEU A 366 -25.83 10.52 -49.70
C LEU A 366 -24.89 9.86 -50.72
N GLN A 367 -23.69 10.47 -50.88
CA GLN A 367 -22.60 9.89 -51.66
C GLN A 367 -21.66 9.14 -50.66
N LEU A 368 -21.56 7.81 -50.83
CA LEU A 368 -20.63 7.00 -50.05
C LEU A 368 -19.41 6.66 -50.89
N GLU A 369 -18.22 7.02 -50.39
CA GLU A 369 -16.92 6.69 -50.99
C GLU A 369 -16.10 5.86 -50.00
N ILE A 370 -15.57 4.71 -50.45
CA ILE A 370 -14.73 3.82 -49.63
C ILE A 370 -13.36 3.75 -50.28
N LYS A 371 -12.33 4.15 -49.54
CA LYS A 371 -10.92 4.13 -49.96
C LYS A 371 -10.11 3.22 -49.04
N VAL A 372 -9.49 2.21 -49.60
CA VAL A 372 -8.65 1.28 -48.85
C VAL A 372 -7.27 1.30 -49.48
N GLN A 373 -6.27 1.56 -48.64
CA GLN A 373 -4.88 1.50 -49.05
C GLN A 373 -4.48 0.03 -49.28
N GLU A 374 -3.82 -0.28 -50.35
CA GLU A 374 -3.38 -1.65 -50.68
C GLU A 374 -2.54 -2.29 -49.55
N GLY A 375 -2.86 -3.55 -49.26
CA GLY A 375 -2.10 -4.36 -48.26
C GLY A 375 -2.42 -4.07 -46.78
N THR A 376 -3.45 -3.26 -46.45
CA THR A 376 -3.71 -2.76 -45.09
C THR A 376 -5.04 -3.13 -44.48
N HIS A 377 -5.71 -4.15 -45.01
CA HIS A 377 -7.09 -4.44 -44.63
C HIS A 377 -7.28 -5.64 -43.69
N PHE A 378 -6.24 -6.36 -43.33
CA PHE A 378 -6.30 -7.47 -42.38
C PHE A 378 -5.92 -7.03 -40.96
N LEU A 379 -6.75 -7.42 -40.02
CA LEU A 379 -6.60 -7.11 -38.59
C LEU A 379 -6.90 -8.35 -37.75
N HIS A 380 -6.11 -8.61 -36.73
CA HIS A 380 -6.44 -9.62 -35.72
C HIS A 380 -7.40 -9.03 -34.71
N ALA A 381 -8.68 -9.40 -34.77
CA ALA A 381 -9.72 -8.88 -33.91
C ALA A 381 -10.95 -9.81 -33.87
N ASP A 382 -11.86 -9.53 -32.94
CA ASP A 382 -13.20 -10.13 -32.94
C ASP A 382 -14.05 -9.46 -34.01
N LYS A 383 -14.62 -10.26 -34.93
CA LYS A 383 -15.40 -9.77 -36.06
C LYS A 383 -16.62 -8.99 -35.63
N ASP A 384 -17.32 -9.45 -34.59
CA ASP A 384 -18.56 -8.81 -34.13
C ASP A 384 -18.26 -7.45 -33.47
N GLU A 385 -17.20 -7.34 -32.69
CA GLU A 385 -16.77 -6.08 -32.08
C GLU A 385 -16.42 -5.04 -33.16
N ILE A 386 -15.64 -5.43 -34.17
CA ILE A 386 -15.25 -4.52 -35.25
C ILE A 386 -16.44 -4.16 -36.15
N THR A 387 -17.32 -5.13 -36.46
CA THR A 387 -18.57 -4.87 -37.18
C THR A 387 -19.41 -3.84 -36.44
N ARG A 388 -19.52 -3.96 -35.13
CA ARG A 388 -20.24 -3.05 -34.25
C ARG A 388 -19.63 -1.65 -34.24
N LEU A 389 -18.31 -1.55 -34.13
CA LEU A 389 -17.56 -0.29 -34.16
C LEU A 389 -17.86 0.45 -35.46
N ILE A 390 -17.68 -0.20 -36.62
CA ILE A 390 -17.87 0.41 -37.91
C ILE A 390 -19.36 0.77 -38.12
N THR A 391 -20.29 -0.11 -37.71
CA THR A 391 -21.75 0.16 -37.79
C THR A 391 -22.14 1.41 -37.01
N ASN A 392 -21.60 1.60 -35.77
CA ASN A 392 -21.89 2.78 -34.99
C ASN A 392 -21.38 4.06 -35.64
N LEU A 393 -20.16 4.04 -36.18
CA LEU A 393 -19.59 5.19 -36.88
C LEU A 393 -20.34 5.52 -38.16
N LEU A 394 -20.64 4.51 -39.02
CA LEU A 394 -21.36 4.72 -40.28
C LEU A 394 -22.80 5.18 -40.04
N THR A 395 -23.53 4.55 -39.10
CA THR A 395 -24.90 4.97 -38.79
C THR A 395 -24.95 6.39 -38.23
N ASN A 396 -23.95 6.83 -37.46
CA ASN A 396 -23.84 8.21 -37.02
C ASN A 396 -23.59 9.14 -38.23
N ALA A 397 -22.65 8.81 -39.11
CA ALA A 397 -22.38 9.56 -40.33
C ALA A 397 -23.61 9.69 -41.23
N ILE A 398 -24.48 8.66 -41.33
CA ILE A 398 -25.74 8.72 -42.04
C ILE A 398 -26.77 9.59 -41.32
N LYS A 399 -26.97 9.39 -40.02
CA LYS A 399 -28.01 10.07 -39.22
C LYS A 399 -27.80 11.57 -39.13
N TYR A 400 -26.57 11.99 -38.86
CA TYR A 400 -26.19 13.39 -38.65
C TYR A 400 -25.76 14.12 -39.93
N ASN A 401 -25.86 13.44 -41.08
CA ASN A 401 -25.60 14.07 -42.37
C ASN A 401 -26.78 14.92 -42.88
N ARG A 402 -26.45 15.85 -43.71
CA ARG A 402 -27.41 16.62 -44.50
C ARG A 402 -27.86 15.83 -45.77
N ILE A 403 -29.03 16.13 -46.29
CA ILE A 403 -29.51 15.54 -47.55
C ILE A 403 -28.54 15.94 -48.68
N GLY A 404 -28.13 14.96 -49.51
CA GLY A 404 -27.16 15.18 -50.58
C GLY A 404 -25.71 15.31 -50.12
N GLY A 405 -25.43 15.02 -48.86
CA GLY A 405 -24.08 15.09 -48.31
C GLY A 405 -23.20 13.90 -48.72
N LYS A 406 -21.96 13.89 -48.20
CA LYS A 406 -20.94 12.89 -48.49
C LYS A 406 -20.52 12.14 -47.24
N ILE A 407 -20.20 10.85 -47.37
CA ILE A 407 -19.57 10.00 -46.37
C ILE A 407 -18.33 9.38 -47.02
N GLU A 408 -17.17 9.52 -46.38
CA GLU A 408 -15.93 8.88 -46.79
C GLU A 408 -15.45 7.92 -45.71
N ILE A 409 -15.15 6.67 -46.10
CA ILE A 409 -14.55 5.67 -45.24
C ILE A 409 -13.13 5.41 -45.78
N ASN A 410 -12.11 5.76 -45.02
CA ASN A 410 -10.73 5.55 -45.40
C ASN A 410 -10.10 4.47 -44.47
N VAL A 411 -9.45 3.48 -45.06
CA VAL A 411 -8.66 2.49 -44.34
C VAL A 411 -7.21 2.67 -44.74
N LEU A 412 -6.36 3.03 -43.76
CA LEU A 412 -4.98 3.38 -43.96
C LEU A 412 -4.09 2.56 -43.00
N SER A 413 -2.81 2.36 -43.37
CA SER A 413 -1.80 1.81 -42.47
C SER A 413 -0.88 2.91 -41.97
N SER A 414 -0.58 2.91 -40.70
CA SER A 414 0.39 3.80 -40.06
C SER A 414 1.25 3.03 -39.08
N ASN A 415 2.44 2.65 -39.51
CA ASN A 415 3.47 1.93 -38.75
C ASN A 415 2.96 0.70 -37.97
N ARG A 416 2.33 0.91 -36.79
CA ARG A 416 1.83 -0.14 -35.89
C ARG A 416 0.30 -0.23 -35.83
N TYR A 417 -0.41 0.64 -36.57
CA TYR A 417 -1.84 0.77 -36.49
C TYR A 417 -2.49 0.64 -37.87
N ILE A 418 -3.63 0.01 -37.90
CA ILE A 418 -4.61 0.20 -38.95
C ILE A 418 -5.51 1.34 -38.52
N VAL A 419 -5.69 2.32 -39.38
CA VAL A 419 -6.51 3.50 -39.12
C VAL A 419 -7.78 3.40 -39.97
N VAL A 420 -8.93 3.36 -39.31
CA VAL A 420 -10.23 3.46 -39.95
C VAL A 420 -10.77 4.85 -39.70
N GLU A 421 -10.89 5.65 -40.73
CA GLU A 421 -11.46 6.98 -40.66
C GLU A 421 -12.87 6.97 -41.32
N VAL A 422 -13.87 7.49 -40.59
CA VAL A 422 -15.22 7.74 -41.11
C VAL A 422 -15.45 9.25 -41.05
N LYS A 423 -15.55 9.87 -42.22
CA LYS A 423 -15.77 11.30 -42.39
C LYS A 423 -17.12 11.58 -43.01
N ASP A 424 -17.86 12.54 -42.46
CA ASP A 424 -19.14 13.01 -42.97
C ASP A 424 -19.15 14.52 -43.23
N SER A 425 -20.01 14.97 -44.14
CA SER A 425 -20.24 16.37 -44.43
C SER A 425 -21.51 16.90 -43.74
N GLY A 426 -21.84 16.36 -42.59
CA GLY A 426 -23.07 16.63 -41.87
C GLY A 426 -23.07 17.92 -41.04
N ILE A 427 -23.85 17.91 -39.96
CA ILE A 427 -24.06 19.10 -39.12
C ILE A 427 -22.85 19.50 -38.25
N GLY A 428 -21.90 18.58 -38.03
CA GLY A 428 -20.76 18.81 -37.15
C GLY A 428 -21.14 19.06 -35.69
N MET A 429 -20.18 19.42 -34.88
CA MET A 429 -20.32 19.60 -33.43
C MET A 429 -19.61 20.84 -32.92
N LYS A 430 -20.17 21.43 -31.86
CA LYS A 430 -19.51 22.52 -31.11
C LYS A 430 -18.40 21.96 -30.17
N PRO A 431 -17.40 22.75 -29.80
CA PRO A 431 -16.33 22.30 -28.89
C PRO A 431 -16.82 21.70 -27.57
N GLU A 432 -17.89 22.27 -26.99
CA GLU A 432 -18.51 21.80 -25.74
C GLU A 432 -19.20 20.43 -25.89
N GLU A 433 -19.77 20.16 -27.05
CA GLU A 433 -20.42 18.90 -27.40
C GLU A 433 -19.35 17.81 -27.65
N LYS A 434 -18.25 18.18 -28.32
CA LYS A 434 -17.10 17.30 -28.58
C LYS A 434 -16.47 16.80 -27.29
N ALA A 435 -16.35 17.63 -26.25
CA ALA A 435 -15.78 17.25 -24.96
C ALA A 435 -16.56 16.14 -24.22
N LYS A 436 -17.87 15.99 -24.53
CA LYS A 436 -18.77 15.00 -23.88
C LYS A 436 -19.16 13.84 -24.77
N LEU A 437 -18.55 13.72 -25.94
CA LEU A 437 -18.99 12.85 -27.02
C LEU A 437 -19.04 11.36 -26.67
N PHE A 438 -18.11 10.89 -25.86
CA PHE A 438 -18.00 9.49 -25.43
C PHE A 438 -18.68 9.19 -24.09
N THR A 439 -19.36 10.20 -23.49
CA THR A 439 -20.14 10.00 -22.28
C THR A 439 -21.43 9.22 -22.63
N GLU A 440 -21.77 8.24 -21.81
CA GLU A 440 -22.95 7.43 -21.97
C GLU A 440 -24.24 8.28 -21.98
N PHE A 441 -25.17 7.96 -22.87
CA PHE A 441 -26.45 8.66 -23.10
C PHE A 441 -26.30 10.13 -23.52
N PHE A 442 -25.06 10.61 -23.76
CA PHE A 442 -24.89 11.96 -24.25
C PHE A 442 -25.42 12.16 -25.66
N ARG A 443 -26.19 13.21 -25.86
CA ARG A 443 -26.72 13.64 -27.15
C ARG A 443 -26.68 15.16 -27.23
N ALA A 444 -26.12 15.69 -28.32
CA ALA A 444 -26.21 17.11 -28.61
C ALA A 444 -27.69 17.50 -28.83
N LYS A 445 -28.22 18.39 -28.00
CA LYS A 445 -29.59 18.88 -28.06
C LYS A 445 -29.57 20.28 -28.67
N ASN A 446 -29.65 20.36 -29.99
CA ASN A 446 -29.79 21.60 -30.73
C ASN A 446 -30.98 21.47 -31.73
N GLU A 447 -31.34 22.56 -32.40
CA GLU A 447 -32.47 22.55 -33.34
C GLU A 447 -32.31 21.51 -34.46
N SER A 448 -31.09 21.30 -34.94
CA SER A 448 -30.76 20.35 -36.01
C SER A 448 -30.80 18.89 -35.56
N THR A 449 -30.63 18.60 -34.26
CA THR A 449 -30.60 17.22 -33.73
C THR A 449 -31.87 16.79 -33.01
N LYS A 450 -32.81 17.73 -32.75
CA LYS A 450 -34.05 17.50 -31.97
C LYS A 450 -34.87 16.32 -32.46
N ASN A 451 -34.92 16.10 -33.79
CA ASN A 451 -35.70 15.04 -34.42
C ASN A 451 -34.87 13.78 -34.76
N ILE A 452 -33.58 13.75 -34.48
CA ILE A 452 -32.71 12.60 -34.78
C ILE A 452 -32.77 11.62 -33.59
N GLY A 453 -33.32 10.43 -33.82
CA GLY A 453 -33.40 9.37 -32.79
C GLY A 453 -32.05 8.71 -32.50
N GLY A 454 -31.86 8.27 -31.26
CA GLY A 454 -30.65 7.51 -30.87
C GLY A 454 -30.56 7.28 -29.37
N THR A 455 -29.83 6.26 -28.94
CA THR A 455 -29.66 5.87 -27.54
C THR A 455 -28.62 6.72 -26.81
N GLY A 456 -27.67 7.32 -27.54
CA GLY A 456 -26.51 8.00 -26.95
C GLY A 456 -25.42 7.03 -26.43
N LEU A 457 -25.58 5.71 -26.72
CA LEU A 457 -24.61 4.68 -26.27
C LEU A 457 -23.62 4.28 -27.37
N GLY A 458 -23.92 4.54 -28.65
CA GLY A 458 -23.09 4.05 -29.75
C GLY A 458 -21.64 4.49 -29.72
N LEU A 459 -21.34 5.75 -29.37
CA LEU A 459 -19.97 6.27 -29.31
C LEU A 459 -19.24 5.84 -28.04
N SER A 460 -19.92 5.66 -26.90
CA SER A 460 -19.33 5.07 -25.71
C SER A 460 -18.93 3.61 -25.95
N ILE A 461 -19.75 2.84 -26.70
CA ILE A 461 -19.39 1.49 -27.13
C ILE A 461 -18.16 1.51 -28.05
N VAL A 462 -18.10 2.45 -29.02
CA VAL A 462 -16.90 2.59 -29.88
C VAL A 462 -15.64 2.85 -29.04
N SER A 463 -15.69 3.78 -28.07
CA SER A 463 -14.55 4.05 -27.18
C SER A 463 -14.13 2.81 -26.40
N ARG A 464 -15.08 2.09 -25.79
CA ARG A 464 -14.79 0.86 -25.01
C ARG A 464 -14.17 -0.24 -25.88
N ILE A 465 -14.65 -0.42 -27.13
CA ILE A 465 -14.03 -1.37 -28.06
C ILE A 465 -12.61 -0.94 -28.35
N VAL A 466 -12.37 0.31 -28.72
CA VAL A 466 -11.03 0.82 -29.04
C VAL A 466 -10.08 0.68 -27.85
N ASP A 467 -10.52 1.05 -26.65
CA ASP A 467 -9.74 0.93 -25.41
C ASP A 467 -9.37 -0.54 -25.11
N SER A 468 -10.29 -1.47 -25.40
CA SER A 468 -10.09 -2.89 -25.18
C SER A 468 -9.04 -3.53 -26.10
N TYR A 469 -8.79 -2.90 -27.25
CA TYR A 469 -7.67 -3.24 -28.16
C TYR A 469 -6.43 -2.39 -27.93
N SER A 470 -6.37 -1.60 -26.85
CA SER A 470 -5.27 -0.63 -26.61
C SER A 470 -5.08 0.32 -27.80
N GLY A 471 -6.17 0.63 -28.47
CA GLY A 471 -6.23 1.55 -29.60
C GLY A 471 -6.39 3.00 -29.15
N LYS A 472 -6.63 3.88 -30.14
CA LYS A 472 -6.90 5.30 -29.92
C LYS A 472 -8.00 5.77 -30.83
N ILE A 473 -8.84 6.71 -30.37
CA ILE A 473 -9.82 7.40 -31.21
C ILE A 473 -9.56 8.89 -31.20
N GLU A 474 -9.56 9.50 -32.39
CA GLU A 474 -9.45 10.93 -32.58
C GLU A 474 -10.69 11.45 -33.31
N VAL A 475 -11.15 12.64 -32.94
CA VAL A 475 -12.33 13.27 -33.54
C VAL A 475 -11.99 14.69 -33.93
N GLU A 476 -12.23 14.99 -35.20
CA GLU A 476 -12.20 16.34 -35.76
C GLU A 476 -13.61 16.70 -36.17
N SER A 477 -14.13 17.82 -35.69
CA SER A 477 -15.49 18.26 -36.04
C SER A 477 -15.63 19.76 -35.89
N GLU A 478 -16.35 20.36 -36.81
CA GLU A 478 -16.70 21.78 -36.81
C GLU A 478 -18.18 21.93 -37.14
N TYR A 479 -18.87 22.75 -36.35
CA TYR A 479 -20.31 22.96 -36.55
C TYR A 479 -20.61 23.53 -37.96
N GLY A 480 -21.46 22.86 -38.72
CA GLY A 480 -21.81 23.18 -40.11
C GLY A 480 -20.91 22.51 -41.17
N ASN A 481 -19.75 21.94 -40.82
CA ASN A 481 -18.77 21.39 -41.75
C ASN A 481 -18.59 19.86 -41.67
N GLY A 482 -19.33 19.18 -40.75
CA GLY A 482 -19.28 17.74 -40.59
C GLY A 482 -18.29 17.26 -39.54
N SER A 483 -18.06 15.94 -39.53
CA SER A 483 -17.18 15.30 -38.53
C SER A 483 -16.30 14.24 -39.17
N SER A 484 -15.12 14.02 -38.62
CA SER A 484 -14.21 12.91 -38.93
C SER A 484 -13.85 12.16 -37.65
N PHE A 485 -14.08 10.86 -37.65
CA PHE A 485 -13.73 9.93 -36.58
C PHE A 485 -12.60 9.02 -37.09
N LYS A 486 -11.43 9.10 -36.46
CA LYS A 486 -10.24 8.30 -36.76
C LYS A 486 -10.02 7.29 -35.64
N VAL A 487 -10.14 6.01 -35.94
CA VAL A 487 -9.86 4.91 -35.00
C VAL A 487 -8.55 4.24 -35.37
N PHE A 488 -7.65 4.16 -34.42
CA PHE A 488 -6.34 3.54 -34.55
C PHE A 488 -6.37 2.19 -33.83
N LEU A 489 -6.27 1.08 -34.56
CA LEU A 489 -6.24 -0.28 -34.01
C LEU A 489 -4.85 -0.87 -34.20
N PRO A 490 -4.20 -1.42 -33.17
CA PRO A 490 -2.89 -2.06 -33.31
C PRO A 490 -2.98 -3.26 -34.27
N ILE A 491 -1.98 -3.41 -35.15
CA ILE A 491 -1.90 -4.56 -36.08
C ILE A 491 -1.65 -5.85 -35.33
N GLU A 492 -0.76 -5.80 -34.31
CA GLU A 492 -0.49 -6.91 -33.41
C GLU A 492 -1.09 -6.60 -32.03
N ILE A 493 -1.96 -7.46 -31.55
CA ILE A 493 -2.44 -7.36 -30.17
C ILE A 493 -1.33 -7.89 -29.27
N GLY A 494 -0.60 -6.98 -28.59
CA GLY A 494 0.31 -7.37 -27.53
C GLY A 494 -0.49 -8.14 -26.46
N HIS A 495 -0.15 -9.41 -26.25
CA HIS A 495 -0.63 -10.15 -25.10
C HIS A 495 -0.09 -9.44 -23.84
N SER A 496 -0.91 -8.55 -23.23
CA SER A 496 -0.71 -8.14 -21.86
C SER A 496 -1.08 -9.33 -20.97
N ALA A 497 -0.03 -9.92 -20.39
CA ALA A 497 -0.11 -11.02 -19.43
C ALA A 497 -0.87 -10.62 -18.16
#